data_7f2374cf9c54a04c02ad7cc761b8155e
#
_entry.id   7f2374cf9c54a04c02ad7cc761b8155e
#
_cell.length_a   1.000
_cell.length_b   1.000
_cell.length_c   1.000
_cell.angle_alpha   90.00
_cell.angle_beta   90.00
_cell.angle_gamma   90.00
#
_symmetry.space_group_name_H-M   'P 1'
#
loop_
_entity.id
_entity.type
_entity.pdbx_description
1 polymer ?
#
loop_
_entity_poly.entity_id
_entity_poly.type
_entity_poly.pdbx_seq_one_letter_code
_entity_poly.pdbx_strand_id
1 'polypeptide(L)'
;NKLKPDEEVVIIDYAAGGSKTIKLSLANRIIKRIKSKVYNIVFYLDVNNQKFGVELKRRHNKYEEFRKEYLNRTQRTTETSSEIFKKDYSACVVGSDVVWKPEIAEEEHSKIYFLQFAGDKTKKIAYAASIGTDDMTVLDGLKPLYRTLIADFNSISLREKTAVQYIGNLTDKKVYHVLDPVFLSDSDTYVRLIKDVKTPCQQ
;
A
#
# COMPACT_ATOMS: atom_id res chain seq x y z
N ASN A 1 -11.54 19.78 -8.35
CA ASN A 1 -12.61 19.18 -9.16
C ASN A 1 -13.41 18.27 -8.24
N LYS A 2 -14.68 18.59 -8.00
CA LYS A 2 -15.60 17.65 -7.34
C LYS A 2 -15.90 16.53 -8.31
N LEU A 3 -16.00 15.30 -7.81
CA LEU A 3 -16.50 14.16 -8.59
C LEU A 3 -17.89 14.51 -9.15
N LYS A 4 -18.22 13.95 -10.30
CA LYS A 4 -19.58 14.05 -10.81
C LYS A 4 -20.52 13.32 -9.85
N PRO A 5 -21.81 13.70 -9.77
CA PRO A 5 -22.75 13.10 -8.82
C PRO A 5 -22.89 11.58 -8.93
N ASP A 6 -22.58 11.01 -10.09
CA ASP A 6 -22.71 9.61 -10.45
C ASP A 6 -21.36 8.85 -10.35
N GLU A 7 -20.27 9.52 -10.01
CA GLU A 7 -18.95 8.87 -9.86
C GLU A 7 -18.79 8.30 -8.45
N GLU A 8 -18.60 7.00 -8.37
CA GLU A 8 -18.32 6.31 -7.13
C GLU A 8 -16.81 6.07 -6.99
N VAL A 9 -16.27 6.38 -5.81
CA VAL A 9 -14.90 6.02 -5.44
C VAL A 9 -14.93 4.82 -4.52
N VAL A 10 -14.21 3.78 -4.89
CA VAL A 10 -14.04 2.59 -4.08
C VAL A 10 -12.57 2.29 -3.85
N ILE A 11 -12.21 1.93 -2.62
CA ILE A 11 -10.87 1.47 -2.28
C ILE A 11 -10.81 -0.04 -2.50
N ILE A 12 -9.92 -0.50 -3.37
CA ILE A 12 -9.64 -1.92 -3.54
C ILE A 12 -8.80 -2.39 -2.35
N ASP A 13 -9.41 -3.18 -1.46
CA ASP A 13 -8.73 -3.71 -0.27
C ASP A 13 -7.89 -4.93 -0.66
N TYR A 14 -6.73 -4.67 -1.26
CA TYR A 14 -5.76 -5.69 -1.61
C TYR A 14 -4.69 -5.79 -0.54
N ALA A 15 -4.50 -7.00 0.00
CA ALA A 15 -3.40 -7.30 0.89
C ALA A 15 -2.41 -8.19 0.13
N ALA A 16 -1.25 -7.65 -0.21
CA ALA A 16 -0.17 -8.46 -0.76
C ALA A 16 0.03 -9.68 0.13
N GLY A 17 -0.27 -10.87 -0.38
CA GLY A 17 0.02 -12.12 0.30
C GLY A 17 1.52 -12.13 0.61
N GLY A 18 1.89 -12.52 1.83
CA GLY A 18 3.29 -12.46 2.27
C GLY A 18 4.21 -13.07 1.22
N SER A 19 5.34 -12.40 1.03
CA SER A 19 6.45 -12.74 0.12
C SER A 19 6.52 -14.23 -0.21
N LYS A 20 6.69 -14.57 -1.49
CA LYS A 20 6.94 -15.94 -1.96
C LYS A 20 7.84 -16.63 -0.98
N THR A 21 7.30 -17.64 -0.31
CA THR A 21 8.08 -18.47 0.60
C THR A 21 9.26 -18.98 -0.22
N ILE A 22 10.46 -18.45 0.04
CA ILE A 22 11.70 -19.10 -0.43
C ILE A 22 11.46 -20.55 -0.14
N LYS A 23 11.59 -21.43 -1.15
CA LYS A 23 11.44 -22.87 -0.98
C LYS A 23 12.55 -23.35 -0.03
N LEU A 24 12.33 -23.12 1.26
CA LEU A 24 13.20 -23.61 2.31
C LEU A 24 13.15 -25.13 2.25
N SER A 25 14.28 -25.77 2.42
CA SER A 25 14.36 -27.24 2.57
C SER A 25 13.37 -27.68 3.67
N LEU A 26 12.89 -28.92 3.59
CA LEU A 26 11.93 -29.44 4.56
C LEU A 26 12.43 -29.23 6.01
N ALA A 27 13.72 -29.45 6.25
CA ALA A 27 14.38 -29.21 7.54
C ALA A 27 14.27 -27.74 7.99
N ASN A 28 14.55 -26.78 7.11
CA ASN A 28 14.47 -25.36 7.43
C ASN A 28 13.02 -24.89 7.66
N ARG A 29 12.04 -25.50 6.99
CA ARG A 29 10.61 -25.24 7.24
C ARG A 29 10.19 -25.75 8.63
N ILE A 30 10.66 -26.92 9.05
CA ILE A 30 10.40 -27.48 10.38
C ILE A 30 11.06 -26.62 11.45
N ILE A 31 12.34 -26.25 11.29
CA ILE A 31 13.08 -25.38 12.21
C ILE A 31 12.39 -24.03 12.36
N LYS A 32 11.94 -23.40 11.24
CA LYS A 32 11.21 -22.13 11.27
C LYS A 32 9.88 -22.25 12.01
N ARG A 33 9.14 -23.37 11.81
CA ARG A 33 7.89 -23.62 12.54
C ARG A 33 8.11 -23.85 14.03
N ILE A 34 9.16 -24.58 14.41
CA ILE A 34 9.50 -24.82 15.83
C ILE A 34 9.92 -23.50 16.49
N LYS A 35 10.83 -22.74 15.87
CA LYS A 35 11.25 -21.43 16.37
C LYS A 35 10.07 -20.47 16.52
N SER A 36 9.16 -20.41 15.55
CA SER A 36 7.96 -19.57 15.62
C SER A 36 7.01 -19.99 16.74
N LYS A 37 6.81 -21.32 16.95
CA LYS A 37 5.98 -21.83 18.07
C LYS A 37 6.62 -21.52 19.42
N VAL A 38 7.91 -21.76 19.58
CA VAL A 38 8.64 -21.46 20.83
C VAL A 38 8.62 -19.96 21.10
N TYR A 39 8.88 -19.13 20.10
CA TYR A 39 8.80 -17.67 20.23
C TYR A 39 7.39 -17.21 20.66
N ASN A 40 6.35 -17.75 20.04
CA ASN A 40 4.97 -17.43 20.41
C ASN A 40 4.63 -17.88 21.84
N ILE A 41 5.08 -19.06 22.26
CA ILE A 41 4.86 -19.54 23.63
C ILE A 41 5.58 -18.62 24.65
N VAL A 42 6.85 -18.28 24.41
CA VAL A 42 7.61 -17.38 25.27
C VAL A 42 6.97 -15.99 25.29
N PHE A 43 6.53 -15.49 24.13
CA PHE A 43 5.83 -14.22 24.01
C PHE A 43 4.50 -14.20 24.78
N TYR A 44 3.73 -15.28 24.75
CA TYR A 44 2.48 -15.39 25.50
C TYR A 44 2.68 -15.58 27.02
N LEU A 45 3.82 -16.09 27.45
CA LEU A 45 4.15 -16.27 28.88
C LEU A 45 4.70 -15.00 29.54
N ASP A 46 5.14 -14.03 28.75
CA ASP A 46 5.61 -12.74 29.27
C ASP A 46 4.42 -11.81 29.54
N VAL A 47 4.21 -11.47 30.81
CA VAL A 47 3.12 -10.60 31.30
C VAL A 47 3.13 -9.22 30.64
N ASN A 48 4.30 -8.67 30.33
CA ASN A 48 4.44 -7.39 29.63
C ASN A 48 3.99 -7.51 28.17
N ASN A 49 4.29 -8.61 27.53
CA ASN A 49 3.85 -8.89 26.16
C ASN A 49 2.33 -9.20 26.08
N GLN A 50 1.72 -9.75 27.14
CA GLN A 50 0.27 -9.92 27.17
C GLN A 50 -0.45 -8.56 27.18
N LYS A 51 0.00 -7.59 28.00
CA LYS A 51 -0.52 -6.21 28.00
C LYS A 51 -0.33 -5.55 26.64
N PHE A 52 0.85 -5.72 26.04
CA PHE A 52 1.15 -5.22 24.70
C PHE A 52 0.27 -5.86 23.64
N GLY A 53 0.04 -7.16 23.70
CA GLY A 53 -0.84 -7.89 22.77
C GLY A 53 -2.30 -7.43 22.86
N VAL A 54 -2.82 -7.17 24.07
CA VAL A 54 -4.16 -6.62 24.28
C VAL A 54 -4.27 -5.23 23.69
N GLU A 55 -3.26 -4.37 23.89
CA GLU A 55 -3.26 -3.02 23.35
C GLU A 55 -3.16 -3.02 21.82
N LEU A 56 -2.34 -3.87 21.22
CA LEU A 56 -2.29 -4.05 19.77
C LEU A 56 -3.62 -4.48 19.18
N LYS A 57 -4.30 -5.44 19.84
CA LYS A 57 -5.63 -5.90 19.42
C LYS A 57 -6.66 -4.79 19.53
N ARG A 58 -6.62 -3.99 20.60
CA ARG A 58 -7.49 -2.83 20.78
C ARG A 58 -7.28 -1.79 19.69
N ARG A 59 -6.03 -1.46 19.35
CA ARG A 59 -5.69 -0.53 18.26
C ARG A 59 -6.15 -1.07 16.92
N HIS A 60 -5.92 -2.35 16.66
CA HIS A 60 -6.37 -2.99 15.43
C HIS A 60 -7.89 -2.91 15.27
N ASN A 61 -8.66 -3.22 16.34
CA ASN A 61 -10.11 -3.14 16.30
C ASN A 61 -10.60 -1.71 15.99
N LYS A 62 -10.05 -0.70 16.67
CA LYS A 62 -10.38 0.72 16.40
C LYS A 62 -10.06 1.12 14.96
N TYR A 63 -8.93 0.64 14.42
CA TYR A 63 -8.57 0.88 13.04
C TYR A 63 -9.55 0.23 12.06
N GLU A 64 -9.98 -1.00 12.33
CA GLU A 64 -10.99 -1.67 11.50
C GLU A 64 -12.38 -1.03 11.61
N GLU A 65 -12.76 -0.54 12.79
CA GLU A 65 -13.98 0.25 12.98
C GLU A 65 -13.94 1.52 12.13
N PHE A 66 -12.86 2.30 12.23
CA PHE A 66 -12.65 3.49 11.39
C PHE A 66 -12.74 3.15 9.89
N ARG A 67 -12.06 2.09 9.46
CA ARG A 67 -12.09 1.67 8.05
C ARG A 67 -13.49 1.28 7.58
N LYS A 68 -14.31 0.68 8.43
CA LYS A 68 -15.69 0.33 8.10
C LYS A 68 -16.60 1.55 8.02
N GLU A 69 -16.39 2.52 8.89
CA GLU A 69 -17.24 3.70 8.99
C GLU A 69 -16.95 4.74 7.90
N TYR A 70 -15.67 4.97 7.60
CA TYR A 70 -15.25 6.09 6.75
C TYR A 70 -14.78 5.70 5.35
N LEU A 71 -14.49 4.41 5.08
CA LEU A 71 -13.93 4.01 3.81
C LEU A 71 -14.87 3.09 3.02
N ASN A 72 -15.26 3.53 1.82
CA ASN A 72 -15.94 2.67 0.86
C ASN A 72 -14.91 1.68 0.27
N ARG A 73 -14.97 0.41 0.69
CA ARG A 73 -13.98 -0.62 0.33
C ARG A 73 -14.64 -1.83 -0.30
N THR A 74 -13.89 -2.47 -1.19
CA THR A 74 -14.24 -3.80 -1.66
C THR A 74 -14.06 -4.83 -0.54
N GLN A 75 -14.55 -6.04 -0.78
CA GLN A 75 -14.11 -7.18 0.03
C GLN A 75 -12.59 -7.35 -0.10
N ARG A 76 -11.95 -7.68 1.02
CA ARG A 76 -10.49 -7.90 1.05
C ARG A 76 -10.10 -9.10 0.22
N THR A 77 -9.08 -8.93 -0.62
CA THR A 77 -8.52 -10.02 -1.42
C THR A 77 -7.00 -10.05 -1.30
N THR A 78 -6.43 -11.25 -1.43
CA THR A 78 -4.98 -11.47 -1.54
C THR A 78 -4.60 -12.01 -2.91
N GLU A 79 -5.60 -12.27 -3.78
CA GLU A 79 -5.42 -12.89 -5.08
C GLU A 79 -5.41 -11.84 -6.18
N THR A 80 -4.38 -11.87 -7.01
CA THR A 80 -4.27 -10.99 -8.18
C THR A 80 -5.27 -11.35 -9.28
N SER A 81 -5.84 -12.56 -9.23
CA SER A 81 -6.88 -13.05 -10.15
C SER A 81 -8.32 -12.71 -9.74
N SER A 82 -8.49 -12.00 -8.61
CA SER A 82 -9.82 -11.67 -8.07
C SER A 82 -10.67 -10.91 -9.10
N GLU A 83 -11.97 -11.21 -9.13
CA GLU A 83 -12.95 -10.56 -10.01
C GLU A 83 -13.00 -9.04 -9.86
N ILE A 84 -12.57 -8.50 -8.70
CA ILE A 84 -12.48 -7.05 -8.50
C ILE A 84 -11.54 -6.37 -9.49
N PHE A 85 -10.49 -7.08 -9.95
CA PHE A 85 -9.53 -6.56 -10.92
C PHE A 85 -9.98 -6.72 -12.36
N LYS A 86 -11.09 -7.42 -12.59
CA LYS A 86 -11.70 -7.59 -13.93
C LYS A 86 -12.79 -6.57 -14.23
N LYS A 87 -13.13 -5.72 -13.26
CA LYS A 87 -14.16 -4.69 -13.44
C LYS A 87 -13.64 -3.56 -14.33
N ASP A 88 -14.54 -2.96 -15.09
CA ASP A 88 -14.25 -1.76 -15.85
C ASP A 88 -14.26 -0.53 -14.91
N TYR A 89 -13.11 0.07 -14.75
CA TYR A 89 -12.94 1.31 -14.01
C TYR A 89 -12.68 2.46 -14.99
N SER A 90 -13.28 3.62 -14.78
CA SER A 90 -12.97 4.82 -15.57
C SER A 90 -11.58 5.36 -15.24
N ALA A 91 -11.14 5.22 -14.00
CA ALA A 91 -9.80 5.55 -13.55
C ALA A 91 -9.36 4.65 -12.38
N CYS A 92 -8.09 4.32 -12.34
CA CYS A 92 -7.44 3.66 -11.21
C CYS A 92 -6.32 4.56 -10.68
N VAL A 93 -6.28 4.72 -9.36
CA VAL A 93 -5.25 5.51 -8.68
C VAL A 93 -4.46 4.60 -7.74
N VAL A 94 -3.14 4.66 -7.81
CA VAL A 94 -2.24 3.96 -6.89
C VAL A 94 -1.37 4.98 -6.14
N GLY A 95 -1.09 4.71 -4.90
CA GLY A 95 -0.32 5.55 -3.97
C GLY A 95 -1.10 5.74 -2.67
N SER A 96 -0.59 6.39 -1.66
CA SER A 96 0.67 7.15 -1.55
C SER A 96 1.78 6.38 -0.82
N ASP A 97 1.60 5.14 -0.48
CA ASP A 97 2.56 4.36 0.30
C ASP A 97 3.75 3.86 -0.55
N VAL A 98 4.64 3.10 0.06
CA VAL A 98 5.82 2.47 -0.57
C VAL A 98 5.36 1.34 -1.49
N VAL A 99 4.65 1.72 -2.56
CA VAL A 99 4.00 0.80 -3.50
C VAL A 99 4.88 0.47 -4.70
N TRP A 100 5.99 1.21 -4.90
CA TRP A 100 6.89 1.05 -6.04
C TRP A 100 8.32 0.67 -5.63
N LYS A 101 8.48 -0.01 -4.50
CA LYS A 101 9.80 -0.54 -4.11
C LYS A 101 10.21 -1.72 -5.02
N PRO A 102 11.53 -1.98 -5.17
CA PRO A 102 12.06 -3.02 -6.04
C PRO A 102 11.41 -4.39 -5.86
N GLU A 103 11.23 -4.84 -4.63
CA GLU A 103 10.68 -6.16 -4.33
C GLU A 103 9.23 -6.30 -4.81
N ILE A 104 8.46 -5.21 -4.78
CA ILE A 104 7.09 -5.20 -5.33
C ILE A 104 7.12 -5.26 -6.86
N ALA A 105 8.04 -4.53 -7.50
CA ALA A 105 8.12 -4.49 -8.95
C ALA A 105 8.49 -5.84 -9.57
N GLU A 106 9.32 -6.63 -8.89
CA GLU A 106 9.77 -7.95 -9.36
C GLU A 106 8.78 -9.08 -9.05
N GLU A 107 7.80 -8.85 -8.17
CA GLU A 107 6.84 -9.86 -7.74
C GLU A 107 5.52 -9.79 -8.53
N GLU A 108 4.68 -10.82 -8.38
CA GLU A 108 3.34 -10.86 -8.97
C GLU A 108 2.45 -9.68 -8.51
N HIS A 109 2.74 -9.11 -7.36
CA HIS A 109 2.07 -7.93 -6.81
C HIS A 109 2.25 -6.67 -7.67
N SER A 110 3.29 -6.64 -8.54
CA SER A 110 3.48 -5.56 -9.51
C SER A 110 2.25 -5.35 -10.38
N LYS A 111 1.53 -6.43 -10.74
CA LYS A 111 0.30 -6.36 -11.54
C LYS A 111 -0.74 -5.44 -10.91
N ILE A 112 -0.80 -5.38 -9.59
CA ILE A 112 -1.75 -4.57 -8.84
C ILE A 112 -1.20 -3.15 -8.61
N TYR A 113 0.01 -3.04 -8.07
CA TYR A 113 0.59 -1.75 -7.70
C TYR A 113 1.10 -0.92 -8.90
N PHE A 114 1.25 -1.55 -10.06
CA PHE A 114 1.46 -0.83 -11.33
C PHE A 114 0.22 -0.84 -12.23
N LEU A 115 -0.96 -1.10 -11.67
CA LEU A 115 -2.26 -1.02 -12.34
C LEU A 115 -2.33 -1.79 -13.67
N GLN A 116 -1.57 -2.90 -13.80
CA GLN A 116 -1.54 -3.69 -15.03
C GLN A 116 -2.85 -4.44 -15.29
N PHE A 117 -3.68 -4.62 -14.26
CA PHE A 117 -5.01 -5.21 -14.39
C PHE A 117 -6.01 -4.27 -15.08
N ALA A 118 -5.75 -2.98 -15.06
CA ALA A 118 -6.66 -1.98 -15.61
C ALA A 118 -6.59 -1.99 -17.15
N GLY A 119 -7.74 -2.02 -17.80
CA GLY A 119 -7.85 -2.03 -19.26
C GLY A 119 -7.37 -0.75 -19.93
N ASP A 120 -7.19 -0.79 -21.24
CA ASP A 120 -6.61 0.32 -22.02
C ASP A 120 -7.43 1.61 -21.96
N LYS A 121 -8.73 1.52 -21.70
CA LYS A 121 -9.62 2.68 -21.57
C LYS A 121 -9.59 3.31 -20.17
N THR A 122 -9.03 2.62 -19.19
CA THR A 122 -8.94 3.07 -17.81
C THR A 122 -7.80 4.06 -17.64
N LYS A 123 -8.05 5.23 -17.06
CA LYS A 123 -6.99 6.18 -16.71
C LYS A 123 -6.17 5.62 -15.55
N LYS A 124 -4.87 5.45 -15.74
CA LYS A 124 -3.92 4.96 -14.73
C LYS A 124 -3.15 6.14 -14.14
N ILE A 125 -3.28 6.34 -12.84
CA ILE A 125 -2.70 7.49 -12.13
C ILE A 125 -1.88 6.99 -10.95
N ALA A 126 -0.63 7.44 -10.85
CA ALA A 126 0.17 7.30 -9.63
C ALA A 126 0.16 8.65 -8.89
N TYR A 127 -0.37 8.64 -7.65
CA TYR A 127 -0.41 9.83 -6.82
C TYR A 127 0.45 9.64 -5.58
N ALA A 128 1.51 10.45 -5.46
CA ALA A 128 2.45 10.39 -4.35
C ALA A 128 3.01 8.97 -4.10
N ALA A 129 3.15 8.14 -5.14
CA ALA A 129 3.75 6.83 -5.01
C ALA A 129 5.18 6.94 -4.47
N SER A 130 5.62 5.95 -3.70
CA SER A 130 6.93 5.97 -3.05
C SER A 130 7.74 4.74 -3.42
N ILE A 131 9.05 4.95 -3.62
CA ILE A 131 10.06 3.89 -3.76
C ILE A 131 10.51 3.41 -2.35
N GLY A 132 10.35 4.26 -1.33
CA GLY A 132 10.70 3.96 0.06
C GLY A 132 12.14 4.24 0.43
N THR A 133 12.92 4.85 -0.45
CA THR A 133 14.31 5.26 -0.22
C THR A 133 14.68 6.44 -1.09
N ASP A 134 15.66 7.21 -0.68
CA ASP A 134 16.29 8.25 -1.48
C ASP A 134 17.49 7.73 -2.30
N ASP A 135 17.97 6.53 -1.99
CA ASP A 135 19.02 5.85 -2.75
C ASP A 135 18.43 5.15 -3.97
N MET A 136 18.54 5.78 -5.13
CA MET A 136 17.99 5.26 -6.38
C MET A 136 18.88 4.18 -7.02
N THR A 137 20.06 3.89 -6.49
CA THR A 137 20.92 2.80 -6.99
C THR A 137 20.24 1.44 -6.86
N VAL A 138 19.30 1.31 -5.93
CA VAL A 138 18.46 0.11 -5.75
C VAL A 138 17.67 -0.27 -7.02
N LEU A 139 17.47 0.69 -7.94
CA LEU A 139 16.74 0.51 -9.19
C LEU A 139 17.64 0.25 -10.41
N ASP A 140 18.97 0.32 -10.28
CA ASP A 140 19.87 0.32 -11.46
C ASP A 140 19.73 -0.93 -12.34
N GLY A 141 19.59 -2.10 -11.73
CA GLY A 141 19.34 -3.35 -12.48
C GLY A 141 17.90 -3.49 -13.01
N LEU A 142 16.98 -2.63 -12.56
CA LEU A 142 15.54 -2.76 -12.81
C LEU A 142 14.99 -1.70 -13.78
N LYS A 143 15.85 -0.83 -14.33
CA LYS A 143 15.44 0.23 -15.28
C LYS A 143 14.54 -0.26 -16.43
N PRO A 144 14.85 -1.37 -17.14
CA PRO A 144 13.98 -1.86 -18.20
C PRO A 144 12.61 -2.30 -17.68
N LEU A 145 12.57 -2.93 -16.51
CA LEU A 145 11.34 -3.36 -15.86
C LEU A 145 10.47 -2.15 -15.51
N TYR A 146 11.03 -1.13 -14.84
CA TYR A 146 10.27 0.07 -14.48
C TYR A 146 9.76 0.82 -15.70
N ARG A 147 10.55 0.93 -16.78
CA ARG A 147 10.07 1.51 -18.05
C ARG A 147 8.80 0.83 -18.55
N THR A 148 8.79 -0.49 -18.54
CA THR A 148 7.62 -1.27 -18.96
C THR A 148 6.44 -1.06 -18.01
N LEU A 149 6.68 -1.10 -16.71
CA LEU A 149 5.62 -1.00 -15.71
C LEU A 149 4.92 0.37 -15.69
N ILE A 150 5.67 1.46 -15.97
CA ILE A 150 5.13 2.82 -15.94
C ILE A 150 4.64 3.33 -17.30
N ALA A 151 4.86 2.58 -18.37
CA ALA A 151 4.58 3.03 -19.74
C ALA A 151 3.12 3.47 -19.94
N ASP A 152 2.17 2.76 -19.34
CA ASP A 152 0.74 2.99 -19.54
C ASP A 152 0.12 4.03 -18.58
N PHE A 153 0.90 4.59 -17.65
CA PHE A 153 0.35 5.60 -16.75
C PHE A 153 0.03 6.90 -17.48
N ASN A 154 -1.15 7.47 -17.22
CA ASN A 154 -1.54 8.77 -17.76
C ASN A 154 -0.92 9.93 -16.98
N SER A 155 -0.68 9.73 -15.68
CA SER A 155 -0.04 10.73 -14.81
C SER A 155 0.76 10.05 -13.73
N ILE A 156 1.95 10.59 -13.43
CA ILE A 156 2.85 10.04 -12.42
C ILE A 156 3.27 11.16 -11.48
N SER A 157 3.03 10.97 -10.20
CA SER A 157 3.62 11.80 -9.15
C SER A 157 4.21 10.95 -8.04
N LEU A 158 5.34 11.40 -7.50
CA LEU A 158 6.13 10.69 -6.52
C LEU A 158 6.37 11.56 -5.29
N ARG A 159 6.61 10.90 -4.16
CA ARG A 159 6.82 11.55 -2.88
C ARG A 159 8.29 11.93 -2.66
N GLU A 160 9.23 11.15 -3.15
CA GLU A 160 10.66 11.43 -3.06
C GLU A 160 11.17 12.24 -4.27
N LYS A 161 11.88 13.34 -4.00
CA LYS A 161 12.43 14.21 -5.05
C LYS A 161 13.46 13.47 -5.92
N THR A 162 14.25 12.61 -5.31
CA THR A 162 15.25 11.77 -6.00
C THR A 162 14.58 10.79 -6.96
N ALA A 163 13.48 10.17 -6.53
CA ALA A 163 12.69 9.28 -7.38
C ALA A 163 12.06 10.01 -8.57
N VAL A 164 11.62 11.27 -8.41
CA VAL A 164 11.09 12.08 -9.52
C VAL A 164 12.12 12.23 -10.63
N GLN A 165 13.36 12.55 -10.27
CA GLN A 165 14.44 12.69 -11.25
C GLN A 165 14.77 11.36 -11.92
N TYR A 166 14.87 10.29 -11.13
CA TYR A 166 15.24 8.97 -11.64
C TYR A 166 14.15 8.39 -12.56
N ILE A 167 12.90 8.36 -12.13
CA ILE A 167 11.76 7.86 -12.90
C ILE A 167 11.50 8.75 -14.12
N GLY A 168 11.70 10.07 -14.01
CA GLY A 168 11.60 11.00 -15.13
C GLY A 168 12.55 10.68 -16.30
N ASN A 169 13.70 10.07 -16.01
CA ASN A 169 14.62 9.58 -17.05
C ASN A 169 14.20 8.23 -17.67
N LEU A 170 13.16 7.59 -17.15
CA LEU A 170 12.65 6.32 -17.65
C LEU A 170 11.38 6.47 -18.52
N THR A 171 10.83 7.67 -18.64
CA THR A 171 9.59 7.94 -19.39
C THR A 171 9.65 9.30 -20.05
N ASP A 172 8.95 9.48 -21.18
CA ASP A 172 8.79 10.79 -21.84
C ASP A 172 7.71 11.65 -21.16
N LYS A 173 7.00 11.10 -20.16
CA LYS A 173 5.94 11.79 -19.43
C LYS A 173 6.54 12.67 -18.33
N LYS A 174 5.87 13.79 -18.07
CA LYS A 174 6.23 14.64 -16.94
C LYS A 174 5.92 13.93 -15.63
N VAL A 175 6.92 13.76 -14.78
CA VAL A 175 6.81 13.22 -13.42
C VAL A 175 6.81 14.38 -12.42
N TYR A 176 5.87 14.36 -11.48
CA TYR A 176 5.67 15.44 -10.52
C TYR A 176 6.15 15.05 -9.13
N HIS A 177 6.72 16.02 -8.41
CA HIS A 177 6.96 15.91 -6.97
C HIS A 177 5.73 16.44 -6.23
N VAL A 178 5.15 15.65 -5.35
CA VAL A 178 3.97 16.03 -4.57
C VAL A 178 4.10 15.57 -3.12
N LEU A 179 3.35 16.21 -2.24
CA LEU A 179 3.23 15.80 -0.85
C LEU A 179 2.31 14.57 -0.72
N ASP A 180 2.44 13.88 0.40
CA ASP A 180 1.51 12.81 0.78
C ASP A 180 0.06 13.33 0.82
N PRO A 181 -0.93 12.55 0.36
CA PRO A 181 -2.33 12.97 0.34
C PRO A 181 -2.90 13.36 1.71
N VAL A 182 -2.28 12.98 2.82
CA VAL A 182 -2.67 13.45 4.15
C VAL A 182 -2.68 14.98 4.24
N PHE A 183 -1.85 15.67 3.45
CA PHE A 183 -1.79 17.13 3.41
C PHE A 183 -2.84 17.79 2.49
N LEU A 184 -3.67 17.01 1.80
CA LEU A 184 -4.75 17.55 0.97
C LEU A 184 -5.99 17.93 1.78
N SER A 185 -6.13 17.39 2.99
CA SER A 185 -7.23 17.71 3.89
C SER A 185 -6.87 18.89 4.78
N ASP A 186 -7.85 19.73 5.08
CA ASP A 186 -7.72 20.81 6.04
C ASP A 186 -7.68 20.29 7.50
N SER A 187 -7.20 21.14 8.41
CA SER A 187 -7.12 20.82 9.84
C SER A 187 -8.50 20.51 10.45
N ASP A 188 -9.57 21.17 9.96
CA ASP A 188 -10.91 20.99 10.49
C ASP A 188 -11.46 19.59 10.22
N THR A 189 -11.06 18.99 9.10
CA THR A 189 -11.37 17.58 8.80
C THR A 189 -10.76 16.66 9.85
N TYR A 190 -9.48 16.85 10.20
CA TYR A 190 -8.81 16.04 11.23
C TYR A 190 -9.40 16.31 12.63
N VAL A 191 -9.68 17.56 12.97
CA VAL A 191 -10.31 17.92 14.25
C VAL A 191 -11.66 17.23 14.41
N ARG A 192 -12.48 17.17 13.36
CA ARG A 192 -13.76 16.45 13.38
C ARG A 192 -13.60 14.95 13.63
N LEU A 193 -12.59 14.33 13.02
CA LEU A 193 -12.33 12.89 13.20
C LEU A 193 -11.87 12.52 14.63
N ILE A 194 -11.24 13.44 15.34
CA ILE A 194 -10.72 13.20 16.70
C ILE A 194 -11.59 13.81 17.81
N LYS A 195 -12.68 14.49 17.49
CA LYS A 195 -13.50 15.24 18.44
C LYS A 195 -13.94 14.43 19.65
N ASP A 196 -14.25 13.15 19.43
CA ASP A 196 -14.74 12.24 20.48
C ASP A 196 -13.66 11.32 21.04
N VAL A 197 -12.40 11.51 20.62
CA VAL A 197 -11.28 10.71 21.11
C VAL A 197 -10.76 11.28 22.42
N LYS A 198 -10.98 10.56 23.54
CA LYS A 198 -10.35 10.90 24.81
C LYS A 198 -8.84 10.70 24.72
N THR A 199 -8.08 11.75 24.93
CA THR A 199 -6.63 11.66 24.99
C THR A 199 -6.17 11.05 26.33
N PRO A 200 -5.07 10.29 26.36
CA PRO A 200 -4.55 9.69 27.59
C PRO A 200 -4.23 10.69 28.72
N CYS A 201 -4.03 11.95 28.38
CA CYS A 201 -3.73 13.03 29.34
C CYS A 201 -4.98 13.57 30.06
N GLN A 202 -6.16 13.05 29.79
CA GLN A 202 -7.43 13.48 30.43
C GLN A 202 -7.98 12.43 31.40
N GLN A 203 -7.14 11.46 31.83
CA GLN A 203 -7.47 10.46 32.86
C GLN A 203 -6.77 10.79 34.18
#